data_3967e2b7aaf67ff9945a03d92390680f
#
_entry.id   3967e2b7aaf67ff9945a03d92390680f
#
_cell.length_a   1.000
_cell.length_b   1.000
_cell.length_c   1.000
_cell.angle_alpha   90.00
_cell.angle_beta   90.00
_cell.angle_gamma   90.00
#
_symmetry.space_group_name_H-M   'P 1'
#
loop_
_entity.id
_entity.type
_entity.pdbx_description
1 polymer ?
#
loop_
_entity_poly.entity_id
_entity_poly.type
_entity_poly.pdbx_seq_one_letter_code
_entity_poly.pdbx_strand_id
1 'polypeptide(L)'
;MTKRILFLLAIGSIFWSCGEESEPEDCAGIPGGDTVCGCTDSTATNYDSLATYDDSSCEYLVNGVPVKWLRTFNFSSTDESWSVGQVSDGGFIIAGAANYTGLLIKTDSNGEEEWHQLYDNSTALYSVRQTSDGGFIATGYYECDTLPGCYPDIYLLKTDGSGTIEWEISDGTSENNDWPRDVIETQDGNFVITGTWNDDGWNS
;
A
#
# COMPACT_ATOMS: atom_id res chain seq x y z
N MET A 1 -17.80 89.74 0.50
CA MET A 1 -17.15 88.56 1.14
C MET A 1 -17.22 87.38 0.13
N THR A 2 -16.15 87.19 -0.61
CA THR A 2 -16.15 86.21 -1.71
C THR A 2 -15.39 84.97 -1.24
N LYS A 3 -16.08 83.88 -1.01
CA LYS A 3 -15.47 82.60 -0.67
C LYS A 3 -14.92 81.95 -1.93
N ARG A 4 -13.63 81.75 -1.98
CA ARG A 4 -12.92 80.95 -3.01
C ARG A 4 -12.98 79.46 -2.57
N ILE A 5 -13.55 78.62 -3.40
CA ILE A 5 -13.54 77.19 -3.28
C ILE A 5 -12.32 76.66 -4.01
N LEU A 6 -11.39 76.03 -3.29
CA LEU A 6 -10.20 75.38 -3.87
C LEU A 6 -10.55 73.95 -4.19
N PHE A 7 -10.53 73.57 -5.49
CA PHE A 7 -10.66 72.22 -5.96
C PHE A 7 -9.28 71.56 -5.95
N LEU A 8 -9.08 70.60 -5.04
CA LEU A 8 -7.91 69.70 -5.11
C LEU A 8 -8.25 68.54 -6.04
N LEU A 9 -7.62 68.53 -7.23
CA LEU A 9 -7.62 67.37 -8.09
C LEU A 9 -6.60 66.35 -7.54
N ALA A 10 -7.07 65.30 -6.90
CA ALA A 10 -6.25 64.13 -6.61
C ALA A 10 -6.10 63.27 -7.89
N ILE A 11 -4.90 63.32 -8.49
CA ILE A 11 -4.54 62.41 -9.57
C ILE A 11 -4.19 61.08 -8.92
N GLY A 12 -5.14 60.16 -8.87
CA GLY A 12 -4.90 58.78 -8.47
C GLY A 12 -4.10 58.09 -9.59
N SER A 13 -2.83 57.80 -9.29
CA SER A 13 -2.01 56.91 -10.11
C SER A 13 -2.59 55.50 -9.97
N ILE A 14 -3.31 55.03 -11.02
CA ILE A 14 -3.72 53.65 -11.17
C ILE A 14 -2.43 52.87 -11.55
N PHE A 15 -1.77 52.26 -10.55
CA PHE A 15 -0.81 51.22 -10.85
C PHE A 15 -1.61 50.00 -11.33
N TRP A 16 -1.62 49.79 -12.63
CA TRP A 16 -1.97 48.50 -13.18
C TRP A 16 -0.83 47.55 -12.83
N SER A 17 -1.04 46.76 -11.76
CA SER A 17 -0.25 45.58 -11.54
C SER A 17 -0.59 44.62 -12.69
N CYS A 18 0.31 44.50 -13.64
CA CYS A 18 0.32 43.37 -14.56
C CYS A 18 0.58 42.15 -13.70
N GLY A 19 -0.45 41.44 -13.28
CA GLY A 19 -0.30 40.08 -12.75
C GLY A 19 0.33 39.28 -13.88
N GLU A 20 1.51 38.74 -13.68
CA GLU A 20 2.02 37.68 -14.54
C GLU A 20 0.97 36.56 -14.46
N GLU A 21 0.18 36.37 -15.51
CA GLU A 21 -0.58 35.15 -15.68
C GLU A 21 0.48 34.05 -15.76
N SER A 22 0.53 33.20 -14.74
CA SER A 22 1.37 32.01 -14.79
C SER A 22 0.92 31.21 -16.02
N GLU A 23 1.85 30.91 -16.91
CA GLU A 23 1.59 30.03 -18.04
C GLU A 23 0.99 28.72 -17.52
N PRO A 24 -0.02 28.15 -18.19
CA PRO A 24 -0.61 26.89 -17.77
C PRO A 24 0.49 25.82 -17.71
N GLU A 25 0.47 25.03 -16.65
CA GLU A 25 1.38 23.90 -16.48
C GLU A 25 1.00 22.79 -17.46
N ASP A 26 2.02 22.13 -18.05
CA ASP A 26 1.81 20.89 -18.79
C ASP A 26 1.48 19.73 -17.82
N CYS A 27 1.26 18.55 -18.36
CA CYS A 27 0.92 17.38 -17.56
C CYS A 27 2.08 16.86 -16.68
N ALA A 28 3.30 17.31 -16.87
CA ALA A 28 4.44 17.06 -15.99
C ALA A 28 4.59 18.15 -14.90
N GLY A 29 3.65 19.15 -14.87
CA GLY A 29 3.67 20.24 -13.92
C GLY A 29 4.69 21.34 -14.27
N ILE A 30 5.11 21.45 -15.55
CA ILE A 30 6.08 22.46 -16.01
C ILE A 30 5.30 23.64 -16.61
N PRO A 31 5.36 24.85 -16.05
CA PRO A 31 4.71 26.03 -16.61
C PRO A 31 5.22 26.33 -18.03
N GLY A 32 4.29 26.47 -19.01
CA GLY A 32 4.63 26.69 -20.43
C GLY A 32 5.31 25.52 -21.11
N GLY A 33 5.33 24.33 -20.49
CA GLY A 33 5.89 23.12 -21.07
C GLY A 33 5.06 22.58 -22.24
N ASP A 34 5.69 21.77 -23.09
CA ASP A 34 5.10 21.08 -24.24
C ASP A 34 5.16 19.54 -24.10
N THR A 35 5.28 19.05 -22.87
CA THR A 35 5.38 17.61 -22.55
C THR A 35 4.11 16.89 -23.04
N VAL A 36 4.30 15.87 -23.85
CA VAL A 36 3.21 14.98 -24.28
C VAL A 36 3.10 13.86 -23.27
N CYS A 37 1.99 13.81 -22.55
CA CYS A 37 1.68 12.77 -21.59
C CYS A 37 0.88 11.65 -22.21
N GLY A 38 1.14 10.44 -21.75
CA GLY A 38 0.50 9.22 -22.20
C GLY A 38 1.28 8.01 -21.73
N CYS A 39 0.80 6.84 -22.12
CA CYS A 39 1.50 5.59 -21.82
C CYS A 39 2.78 5.46 -22.64
N THR A 40 3.95 5.40 -21.98
CA THR A 40 5.26 5.24 -22.64
C THR A 40 5.71 3.78 -22.75
N ASP A 41 4.96 2.82 -22.18
CA ASP A 41 5.29 1.40 -22.27
C ASP A 41 4.78 0.79 -23.58
N SER A 42 5.71 0.38 -24.45
CA SER A 42 5.40 -0.21 -25.76
C SER A 42 4.67 -1.56 -25.69
N THR A 43 4.56 -2.17 -24.51
CA THR A 43 3.80 -3.41 -24.28
C THR A 43 2.35 -3.17 -23.90
N ALA A 44 2.01 -1.93 -23.55
CA ALA A 44 0.64 -1.54 -23.23
C ALA A 44 -0.24 -1.46 -24.48
N THR A 45 -1.54 -1.68 -24.32
CA THR A 45 -2.52 -1.62 -25.42
C THR A 45 -2.81 -0.22 -25.91
N ASN A 46 -2.61 0.78 -25.05
CA ASN A 46 -2.78 2.20 -25.30
C ASN A 46 -1.44 2.96 -25.37
N TYR A 47 -0.35 2.26 -25.76
CA TYR A 47 0.95 2.88 -25.96
C TYR A 47 0.85 4.09 -26.91
N ASP A 48 1.37 5.23 -26.46
CA ASP A 48 1.49 6.43 -27.26
C ASP A 48 2.97 6.71 -27.61
N SER A 49 3.34 6.49 -28.85
CA SER A 49 4.72 6.70 -29.32
C SER A 49 5.15 8.17 -29.33
N LEU A 50 4.22 9.11 -29.12
CA LEU A 50 4.50 10.54 -29.01
C LEU A 50 4.63 10.99 -27.56
N ALA A 51 4.20 10.17 -26.59
CA ALA A 51 4.35 10.48 -25.20
C ALA A 51 5.83 10.57 -24.80
N THR A 52 6.18 11.65 -24.11
CA THR A 52 7.52 11.90 -23.56
C THR A 52 7.53 11.81 -22.03
N TYR A 53 6.32 11.72 -21.43
CA TYR A 53 6.12 11.57 -20.00
C TYR A 53 5.04 10.53 -19.73
N ASP A 54 5.34 9.57 -18.87
CA ASP A 54 4.39 8.54 -18.43
C ASP A 54 3.42 9.14 -17.41
N ASP A 55 2.14 9.22 -17.79
CA ASP A 55 1.06 9.72 -16.95
C ASP A 55 0.35 8.61 -16.15
N SER A 56 0.92 7.42 -16.13
CA SER A 56 0.37 6.22 -15.48
C SER A 56 -0.96 5.73 -16.09
N SER A 57 -1.23 6.11 -17.35
CA SER A 57 -2.44 5.70 -18.08
C SER A 57 -2.30 4.36 -18.80
N CYS A 58 -1.16 3.67 -18.70
CA CYS A 58 -0.92 2.42 -19.38
C CYS A 58 -2.00 1.36 -19.08
N GLU A 59 -2.49 0.72 -20.13
CA GLU A 59 -3.45 -0.38 -20.05
C GLU A 59 -2.85 -1.66 -20.63
N TYR A 60 -3.06 -2.78 -19.97
CA TYR A 60 -2.55 -4.07 -20.39
C TYR A 60 -3.69 -5.09 -20.54
N LEU A 61 -3.48 -6.12 -21.35
CA LEU A 61 -4.39 -7.25 -21.46
C LEU A 61 -3.70 -8.52 -20.95
N VAL A 62 -4.30 -9.14 -19.94
CA VAL A 62 -3.92 -10.47 -19.51
C VAL A 62 -5.06 -11.42 -19.86
N ASN A 63 -4.84 -12.32 -20.82
CA ASN A 63 -5.87 -13.22 -21.35
C ASN A 63 -7.14 -12.49 -21.84
N GLY A 64 -6.99 -11.28 -22.40
CA GLY A 64 -8.12 -10.45 -22.87
C GLY A 64 -8.84 -9.66 -21.80
N VAL A 65 -8.38 -9.68 -20.55
CA VAL A 65 -8.91 -8.87 -19.45
C VAL A 65 -8.05 -7.62 -19.28
N PRO A 66 -8.64 -6.42 -19.28
CA PRO A 66 -7.91 -5.19 -19.02
C PRO A 66 -7.34 -5.19 -17.60
N VAL A 67 -6.04 -4.91 -17.46
CA VAL A 67 -5.36 -4.69 -16.19
C VAL A 67 -4.61 -3.37 -16.25
N LYS A 68 -4.59 -2.61 -15.16
CA LYS A 68 -3.88 -1.33 -15.09
C LYS A 68 -2.36 -1.54 -15.08
N TRP A 69 -1.90 -2.53 -14.35
CA TRP A 69 -0.49 -2.90 -14.25
C TRP A 69 -0.33 -4.36 -13.82
N LEU A 70 0.83 -4.90 -14.10
CA LEU A 70 1.27 -6.23 -13.64
C LEU A 70 2.68 -6.08 -13.06
N ARG A 71 2.86 -6.56 -11.82
CA ARG A 71 4.16 -6.59 -11.15
C ARG A 71 4.44 -7.98 -10.61
N THR A 72 5.71 -8.33 -10.60
CA THR A 72 6.21 -9.56 -9.98
C THR A 72 7.28 -9.19 -8.97
N PHE A 73 7.20 -9.79 -7.80
CA PHE A 73 8.18 -9.65 -6.73
C PHE A 73 8.95 -10.95 -6.61
N ASN A 74 10.26 -10.88 -6.43
CA ASN A 74 11.12 -12.04 -6.35
C ASN A 74 12.19 -11.79 -5.28
N PHE A 75 12.01 -12.38 -4.10
CA PHE A 75 12.89 -12.23 -2.95
C PHE A 75 13.69 -13.49 -2.66
N SER A 76 13.21 -14.64 -3.14
CA SER A 76 13.82 -15.94 -2.86
C SER A 76 13.58 -16.93 -4.00
N SER A 77 13.97 -18.18 -3.79
CA SER A 77 13.69 -19.27 -4.75
C SER A 77 12.24 -19.75 -4.72
N THR A 78 11.52 -19.45 -3.64
CA THR A 78 10.11 -19.84 -3.45
C THR A 78 9.39 -18.68 -2.75
N ASP A 79 8.63 -17.92 -3.53
CA ASP A 79 7.83 -16.81 -3.04
C ASP A 79 6.35 -17.12 -3.28
N GLU A 80 5.54 -16.92 -2.24
CA GLU A 80 4.10 -17.14 -2.29
C GLU A 80 3.38 -15.96 -1.63
N SER A 81 2.19 -15.60 -2.13
CA SER A 81 1.33 -14.58 -1.53
C SER A 81 -0.09 -15.09 -1.41
N TRP A 82 -0.77 -14.75 -0.28
CA TRP A 82 -2.12 -15.22 0.02
C TRP A 82 -3.12 -14.09 0.27
N SER A 83 -2.65 -12.92 0.61
CA SER A 83 -3.53 -11.78 0.93
C SER A 83 -3.02 -10.50 0.31
N VAL A 84 -3.97 -9.69 -0.16
CA VAL A 84 -3.73 -8.32 -0.60
C VAL A 84 -4.85 -7.42 -0.09
N GLY A 85 -4.48 -6.23 0.36
CA GLY A 85 -5.42 -5.18 0.77
C GLY A 85 -5.02 -3.83 0.21
N GLN A 86 -5.98 -3.04 -0.23
CA GLN A 86 -5.72 -1.64 -0.54
C GLN A 86 -5.57 -0.85 0.76
N VAL A 87 -4.62 0.08 0.80
CA VAL A 87 -4.35 0.92 1.95
C VAL A 87 -4.78 2.36 1.73
N SER A 88 -4.84 3.15 2.79
CA SER A 88 -5.44 4.48 2.79
C SER A 88 -4.75 5.50 1.86
N ASP A 89 -3.49 5.30 1.50
CA ASP A 89 -2.73 6.11 0.55
C ASP A 89 -2.99 5.74 -0.92
N GLY A 90 -3.84 4.72 -1.17
CA GLY A 90 -4.16 4.19 -2.49
C GLY A 90 -3.24 3.07 -2.98
N GLY A 91 -2.15 2.78 -2.27
CA GLY A 91 -1.27 1.66 -2.51
C GLY A 91 -1.84 0.33 -2.00
N PHE A 92 -0.97 -0.68 -1.89
CA PHE A 92 -1.38 -2.02 -1.48
C PHE A 92 -0.43 -2.59 -0.44
N ILE A 93 -0.99 -3.43 0.44
CA ILE A 93 -0.23 -4.28 1.36
C ILE A 93 -0.48 -5.74 0.99
N ILE A 94 0.58 -6.52 0.88
CA ILE A 94 0.54 -7.92 0.46
C ILE A 94 1.18 -8.75 1.56
N ALA A 95 0.56 -9.89 1.88
CA ALA A 95 1.11 -10.86 2.82
C ALA A 95 1.40 -12.20 2.13
N GLY A 96 2.51 -12.81 2.55
CA GLY A 96 2.98 -14.03 1.96
C GLY A 96 4.13 -14.68 2.72
N ALA A 97 4.95 -15.40 2.00
CA ALA A 97 6.22 -15.95 2.47
C ALA A 97 7.29 -15.88 1.38
N ALA A 98 8.53 -15.73 1.80
CA ALA A 98 9.71 -15.91 0.99
C ALA A 98 10.61 -16.95 1.64
N ASN A 99 10.79 -18.09 0.98
CA ASN A 99 11.59 -19.23 1.47
C ASN A 99 11.24 -19.64 2.92
N TYR A 100 9.95 -19.85 3.19
CA TYR A 100 9.42 -20.22 4.53
C TYR A 100 9.64 -19.16 5.62
N THR A 101 9.73 -17.90 5.25
CA THR A 101 9.78 -16.77 6.16
C THR A 101 8.63 -15.83 5.83
N GLY A 102 7.85 -15.43 6.83
CA GLY A 102 6.71 -14.53 6.65
C GLY A 102 7.13 -13.21 6.00
N LEU A 103 6.35 -12.77 5.01
CA LEU A 103 6.66 -11.61 4.17
C LEU A 103 5.49 -10.62 4.15
N LEU A 104 5.78 -9.35 4.33
CA LEU A 104 4.90 -8.24 3.95
C LEU A 104 5.57 -7.39 2.88
N ILE A 105 4.79 -6.96 1.89
CA ILE A 105 5.21 -6.04 0.83
C ILE A 105 4.23 -4.87 0.80
N LYS A 106 4.72 -3.65 0.89
CA LYS A 106 3.94 -2.42 0.65
C LYS A 106 4.31 -1.86 -0.71
N THR A 107 3.28 -1.49 -1.47
CA THR A 107 3.44 -0.85 -2.77
C THR A 107 2.72 0.47 -2.82
N ASP A 108 3.08 1.31 -3.78
CA ASP A 108 2.29 2.45 -4.19
C ASP A 108 1.05 2.03 -4.99
N SER A 109 0.26 3.02 -5.47
CA SER A 109 -0.96 2.79 -6.27
C SER A 109 -0.69 2.23 -7.68
N ASN A 110 0.56 2.24 -8.16
CA ASN A 110 1.00 1.69 -9.43
C ASN A 110 1.68 0.33 -9.29
N GLY A 111 1.69 -0.22 -8.06
CA GLY A 111 2.29 -1.51 -7.76
C GLY A 111 3.82 -1.47 -7.64
N GLU A 112 4.44 -0.28 -7.62
CA GLU A 112 5.86 -0.16 -7.34
C GLU A 112 6.12 -0.39 -5.85
N GLU A 113 7.15 -1.20 -5.55
CA GLU A 113 7.50 -1.51 -4.17
C GLU A 113 7.99 -0.28 -3.42
N GLU A 114 7.39 0.02 -2.28
CA GLU A 114 7.87 1.03 -1.34
C GLU A 114 8.78 0.40 -0.28
N TRP A 115 8.37 -0.75 0.23
CA TRP A 115 9.18 -1.56 1.15
C TRP A 115 8.69 -3.02 1.19
N HIS A 116 9.57 -3.91 1.63
CA HIS A 116 9.22 -5.26 2.09
C HIS A 116 9.93 -5.57 3.40
N GLN A 117 9.34 -6.46 4.19
CA GLN A 117 9.90 -6.94 5.45
C GLN A 117 9.71 -8.45 5.59
N LEU A 118 10.75 -9.12 6.09
CA LEU A 118 10.74 -10.52 6.44
C LEU A 118 10.63 -10.66 7.97
N TYR A 119 9.81 -11.63 8.42
CA TYR A 119 9.51 -11.86 9.82
C TYR A 119 9.92 -13.28 10.19
N ASP A 120 11.12 -13.42 10.77
CA ASP A 120 11.79 -14.70 11.05
C ASP A 120 11.04 -15.58 12.07
N ASN A 121 10.15 -15.00 12.87
CA ASN A 121 9.30 -15.73 13.82
C ASN A 121 7.99 -16.24 13.19
N SER A 122 7.86 -16.17 11.87
CA SER A 122 6.70 -16.65 11.13
C SER A 122 7.18 -17.45 9.92
N THR A 123 6.52 -18.57 9.63
CA THR A 123 6.78 -19.36 8.42
C THR A 123 6.03 -18.80 7.22
N ALA A 124 4.83 -18.25 7.43
CA ALA A 124 4.02 -17.62 6.41
C ALA A 124 2.97 -16.69 7.03
N LEU A 125 2.61 -15.62 6.30
CA LEU A 125 1.51 -14.72 6.65
C LEU A 125 0.37 -14.91 5.66
N TYR A 126 -0.81 -15.29 6.15
CA TYR A 126 -1.97 -15.63 5.32
C TYR A 126 -2.94 -14.49 5.12
N SER A 127 -3.01 -13.54 6.03
CA SER A 127 -3.88 -12.37 5.94
C SER A 127 -3.18 -11.13 6.49
N VAL A 128 -3.46 -9.98 5.88
CA VAL A 128 -3.00 -8.67 6.33
C VAL A 128 -4.08 -7.63 6.12
N ARG A 129 -4.21 -6.70 7.06
CA ARG A 129 -5.09 -5.52 6.98
C ARG A 129 -4.37 -4.30 7.52
N GLN A 130 -4.65 -3.13 6.92
CA GLN A 130 -4.24 -1.87 7.54
C GLN A 130 -5.08 -1.62 8.78
N THR A 131 -4.44 -1.18 9.86
CA THR A 131 -5.08 -0.79 11.11
C THR A 131 -5.44 0.70 11.15
N SER A 132 -6.32 1.07 12.06
CA SER A 132 -6.82 2.45 12.20
C SER A 132 -5.73 3.48 12.54
N ASP A 133 -4.61 3.03 13.11
CA ASP A 133 -3.42 3.83 13.41
C ASP A 133 -2.45 4.00 12.22
N GLY A 134 -2.77 3.38 11.08
CA GLY A 134 -1.94 3.42 9.86
C GLY A 134 -0.89 2.33 9.77
N GLY A 135 -0.75 1.49 10.79
CA GLY A 135 0.07 0.28 10.78
C GLY A 135 -0.63 -0.91 10.11
N PHE A 136 -0.15 -2.12 10.41
CA PHE A 136 -0.71 -3.35 9.83
C PHE A 136 -0.87 -4.43 10.89
N ILE A 137 -1.96 -5.19 10.76
CA ILE A 137 -2.17 -6.43 11.49
C ILE A 137 -2.14 -7.58 10.50
N ALA A 138 -1.33 -8.60 10.78
CA ALA A 138 -1.22 -9.79 9.96
C ALA A 138 -1.34 -11.04 10.82
N THR A 139 -1.84 -12.10 10.21
CA THR A 139 -1.87 -13.43 10.85
C THR A 139 -1.30 -14.48 9.90
N GLY A 140 -0.64 -15.45 10.49
CA GLY A 140 -0.03 -16.55 9.80
C GLY A 140 0.27 -17.67 10.79
N TYR A 141 1.23 -18.51 10.46
CA TYR A 141 1.63 -19.57 11.36
C TYR A 141 3.14 -19.55 11.60
N TYR A 142 3.51 -20.07 12.75
CA TYR A 142 4.87 -20.37 13.13
C TYR A 142 5.06 -21.88 13.11
N GLU A 143 6.10 -22.35 12.46
CA GLU A 143 6.49 -23.75 12.45
C GLU A 143 7.81 -23.92 13.22
N CYS A 144 7.79 -24.72 14.24
CA CYS A 144 8.99 -24.96 15.03
C CYS A 144 9.77 -26.14 14.47
N ASP A 145 10.86 -25.85 13.78
CA ASP A 145 11.70 -26.80 13.04
C ASP A 145 12.47 -27.84 13.87
N THR A 146 12.47 -27.77 15.20
CA THR A 146 13.55 -28.41 15.97
C THR A 146 13.14 -29.55 16.90
N LEU A 147 11.85 -29.83 17.11
CA LEU A 147 11.42 -30.86 18.06
C LEU A 147 10.37 -31.79 17.43
N PRO A 148 10.52 -33.13 17.58
CA PRO A 148 9.44 -34.08 17.26
C PRO A 148 8.21 -33.76 18.11
N GLY A 149 7.07 -33.51 17.46
CA GLY A 149 5.81 -33.17 18.13
C GLY A 149 5.55 -31.68 18.26
N CYS A 150 6.27 -30.84 17.52
CA CYS A 150 5.91 -29.43 17.33
C CYS A 150 4.96 -29.27 16.16
N TYR A 151 3.92 -28.52 16.35
CA TYR A 151 2.83 -28.30 15.39
C TYR A 151 2.77 -26.83 15.04
N PRO A 152 2.31 -26.46 13.83
CA PRO A 152 2.08 -25.06 13.47
C PRO A 152 1.13 -24.39 14.43
N ASP A 153 1.57 -23.27 15.00
CA ASP A 153 0.81 -22.43 15.90
C ASP A 153 0.35 -21.15 15.20
N ILE A 154 -0.74 -20.56 15.70
CA ILE A 154 -1.20 -19.24 15.23
C ILE A 154 -0.12 -18.20 15.54
N TYR A 155 0.22 -17.42 14.53
CA TYR A 155 1.07 -16.26 14.66
C TYR A 155 0.29 -14.99 14.33
N LEU A 156 0.41 -13.99 15.19
CA LEU A 156 -0.20 -12.68 15.04
C LEU A 156 0.88 -11.61 15.11
N LEU A 157 0.89 -10.72 14.16
CA LEU A 157 1.90 -9.68 13.99
C LEU A 157 1.22 -8.31 13.85
N LYS A 158 1.58 -7.35 14.69
CA LYS A 158 1.24 -5.94 14.54
C LYS A 158 2.51 -5.15 14.21
N THR A 159 2.42 -4.32 13.18
CA THR A 159 3.51 -3.43 12.78
C THR A 159 3.05 -1.98 12.74
N ASP A 160 4.00 -1.06 12.73
CA ASP A 160 3.77 0.30 12.30
C ASP A 160 3.61 0.40 10.76
N GLY A 161 3.41 1.63 10.24
CA GLY A 161 3.23 1.87 8.81
C GLY A 161 4.47 1.59 7.96
N SER A 162 5.65 1.45 8.55
CA SER A 162 6.92 1.09 7.88
C SER A 162 7.20 -0.41 7.89
N GLY A 163 6.33 -1.22 8.48
CA GLY A 163 6.53 -2.66 8.65
C GLY A 163 7.39 -3.03 9.87
N THR A 164 7.76 -2.06 10.72
CA THR A 164 8.50 -2.35 11.96
C THR A 164 7.58 -2.99 12.99
N ILE A 165 8.03 -4.08 13.60
CA ILE A 165 7.25 -4.81 14.61
C ILE A 165 6.97 -3.92 15.82
N GLU A 166 5.70 -3.75 16.16
CA GLU A 166 5.26 -3.19 17.44
C GLU A 166 5.07 -4.27 18.50
N TRP A 167 4.43 -5.36 18.10
CA TRP A 167 4.32 -6.58 18.90
C TRP A 167 4.00 -7.79 18.02
N GLU A 168 4.29 -8.96 18.55
CA GLU A 168 3.98 -10.25 17.94
C GLU A 168 3.57 -11.25 19.02
N ILE A 169 2.70 -12.18 18.68
CA ILE A 169 2.19 -13.22 19.57
C ILE A 169 2.13 -14.52 18.78
N SER A 170 2.59 -15.61 19.37
CA SER A 170 2.27 -16.96 18.93
C SER A 170 1.42 -17.65 19.99
N ASP A 171 0.36 -18.33 19.59
CA ASP A 171 -0.53 -19.07 20.47
C ASP A 171 -1.01 -20.34 19.78
N GLY A 172 -0.87 -21.44 20.49
CA GLY A 172 -1.27 -22.76 20.02
C GLY A 172 -0.98 -23.83 21.06
N THR A 173 -1.44 -25.03 20.77
CA THR A 173 -1.20 -26.20 21.63
C THR A 173 -0.09 -27.06 21.05
N SER A 174 0.77 -27.61 21.89
CA SER A 174 1.88 -28.48 21.48
C SER A 174 1.44 -29.84 20.89
N GLU A 175 0.15 -30.06 20.70
CA GLU A 175 -0.37 -31.36 20.30
C GLU A 175 -1.11 -31.37 18.94
N ASN A 176 -1.48 -30.17 18.40
CA ASN A 176 -2.28 -30.06 17.17
C ASN A 176 -1.90 -28.83 16.33
N ASN A 177 -2.19 -28.92 15.03
CA ASN A 177 -1.98 -27.83 14.08
C ASN A 177 -3.09 -26.79 14.18
N ASP A 178 -2.72 -25.54 14.40
CA ASP A 178 -3.62 -24.40 14.38
C ASP A 178 -3.36 -23.54 13.12
N TRP A 179 -4.40 -23.30 12.35
CA TRP A 179 -4.28 -22.60 11.08
C TRP A 179 -5.13 -21.34 11.05
N PRO A 180 -4.56 -20.16 11.22
CA PRO A 180 -5.28 -18.91 11.04
C PRO A 180 -5.58 -18.69 9.56
N ARG A 181 -6.68 -17.98 9.27
CA ARG A 181 -7.11 -17.69 7.89
C ARG A 181 -7.28 -16.22 7.62
N ASP A 182 -7.84 -15.47 8.56
CA ASP A 182 -8.08 -14.05 8.39
C ASP A 182 -8.02 -13.32 9.73
N VAL A 183 -7.71 -12.03 9.68
CA VAL A 183 -7.67 -11.13 10.84
C VAL A 183 -8.25 -9.78 10.47
N ILE A 184 -9.00 -9.21 11.39
CA ILE A 184 -9.54 -7.84 11.27
C ILE A 184 -9.35 -7.08 12.58
N GLU A 185 -9.24 -5.75 12.47
CA GLU A 185 -9.42 -4.84 13.60
C GLU A 185 -10.90 -4.49 13.74
N THR A 186 -11.40 -4.52 14.97
CA THR A 186 -12.77 -4.12 15.30
C THR A 186 -12.84 -2.63 15.60
N GLN A 187 -14.06 -2.05 15.61
CA GLN A 187 -14.24 -0.61 15.84
C GLN A 187 -13.74 -0.13 17.22
N ASP A 188 -13.64 -1.02 18.19
CA ASP A 188 -13.13 -0.74 19.55
C ASP A 188 -11.63 -1.01 19.70
N GLY A 189 -10.91 -1.28 18.57
CA GLY A 189 -9.47 -1.46 18.52
C GLY A 189 -8.99 -2.85 18.96
N ASN A 190 -9.90 -3.83 19.08
CA ASN A 190 -9.54 -5.22 19.31
C ASN A 190 -9.30 -5.94 17.96
N PHE A 191 -8.71 -7.14 18.02
CA PHE A 191 -8.48 -7.97 16.85
C PHE A 191 -9.30 -9.26 16.93
N VAL A 192 -9.85 -9.65 15.78
CA VAL A 192 -10.58 -10.92 15.64
C VAL A 192 -9.88 -11.75 14.57
N ILE A 193 -9.54 -12.99 14.93
CA ILE A 193 -8.91 -13.96 14.05
C ILE A 193 -9.90 -15.07 13.77
N THR A 194 -9.92 -15.55 12.53
CA THR A 194 -10.64 -16.75 12.14
C THR A 194 -9.67 -17.80 11.64
N GLY A 195 -9.99 -19.07 11.87
CA GLY A 195 -9.13 -20.15 11.44
C GLY A 195 -9.63 -21.51 11.93
N THR A 196 -8.75 -22.50 11.87
CA THR A 196 -8.95 -23.81 12.46
C THR A 196 -8.14 -23.88 13.75
N TRP A 197 -8.82 -24.16 14.84
CA TRP A 197 -8.24 -24.45 16.13
C TRP A 197 -8.50 -25.93 16.44
N ASN A 198 -7.45 -26.71 16.56
CA ASN A 198 -7.53 -28.13 16.86
C ASN A 198 -7.20 -28.35 18.33
N ASP A 199 -8.19 -28.17 19.19
CA ASP A 199 -8.08 -28.53 20.60
C ASP A 199 -8.73 -29.89 20.82
N ASP A 200 -7.96 -30.87 21.28
CA ASP A 200 -8.47 -32.21 21.66
C ASP A 200 -9.33 -32.19 22.94
N GLY A 201 -9.60 -30.99 23.50
CA GLY A 201 -10.13 -30.79 24.87
C GLY A 201 -11.58 -30.35 25.00
N TRP A 202 -12.37 -30.13 23.94
CA TRP A 202 -13.82 -29.83 24.11
C TRP A 202 -14.64 -31.12 24.17
N ASN A 203 -14.45 -31.89 25.24
CA ASN A 203 -15.47 -32.80 25.74
C ASN A 203 -16.45 -31.99 26.61
N SER A 204 -17.55 -31.53 25.98
CA SER A 204 -18.70 -30.93 26.64
C SER A 204 -19.42 -31.91 27.54
#